data_5b0ea5f48922f5d4f27af6ab68c2dd36
#
_entry.id   5b0ea5f48922f5d4f27af6ab68c2dd36
#
_cell.length_a   1.000
_cell.length_b   1.000
_cell.length_c   1.000
_cell.angle_alpha   90.00
_cell.angle_beta   90.00
_cell.angle_gamma   90.00
#
_symmetry.space_group_name_H-M   'P 1'
#
loop_
_entity.id
_entity.type
_entity.pdbx_description
1 polymer ?
#
loop_
_entity_poly.entity_id
_entity_poly.type
_entity_poly.pdbx_seq_one_letter_code
_entity_poly.pdbx_strand_id
1 'polypeptide(L)'
;LETSLTQPPPLPNMPWATTELHNNSGYARKIERRAIGWGMDGKISYVLPCDLINRIIYNAGGYTETYNKSLGQYWRLNGIDKRYVTSIVCILQSLKELFMTSDVYVFISETNNWNKIIDSHLKPTGLGSIKHVNSSSKVDDFSVEINQSAILTIGKLAGIWERANGKQSICSVDLTGNEFKVRFESLLSYN
;
A
#
# COMPACT_ATOMS: atom_id res chain seq x y z
N LEU A 1 12.36 -35.15 -13.14
CA LEU A 1 12.19 -34.00 -14.05
C LEU A 1 12.55 -32.76 -13.28
N GLU A 2 13.80 -32.36 -13.29
CA GLU A 2 14.24 -31.03 -12.83
C GLU A 2 13.78 -30.04 -13.89
N THR A 3 12.67 -29.39 -13.66
CA THR A 3 12.35 -28.17 -14.39
C THR A 3 13.30 -27.10 -13.87
N SER A 4 14.29 -26.74 -14.67
CA SER A 4 15.07 -25.53 -14.42
C SER A 4 14.09 -24.37 -14.37
N LEU A 5 13.84 -23.87 -13.18
CA LEU A 5 13.09 -22.62 -12.99
C LEU A 5 13.94 -21.52 -13.62
N THR A 6 13.63 -21.18 -14.86
CA THR A 6 14.21 -20.00 -15.49
C THR A 6 13.86 -18.83 -14.59
N GLN A 7 14.88 -18.13 -14.13
CA GLN A 7 14.64 -16.91 -13.35
C GLN A 7 13.76 -15.98 -14.18
N PRO A 8 12.69 -15.42 -13.60
CA PRO A 8 11.88 -14.47 -14.32
C PRO A 8 12.75 -13.29 -14.78
N PRO A 9 12.46 -12.68 -15.92
CA PRO A 9 13.22 -11.55 -16.41
C PRO A 9 13.28 -10.45 -15.33
N PRO A 10 14.41 -9.74 -15.22
CA PRO A 10 14.54 -8.65 -14.27
C PRO A 10 13.44 -7.62 -14.55
N LEU A 11 12.87 -7.05 -13.50
CA LEU A 11 11.96 -5.91 -13.65
C LEU A 11 12.74 -4.74 -14.27
N PRO A 12 12.14 -4.05 -15.24
CA PRO A 12 12.69 -2.79 -15.69
C PRO A 12 12.76 -1.81 -14.51
N ASN A 13 13.70 -0.91 -14.58
CA ASN A 13 13.94 0.06 -13.52
C ASN A 13 12.70 0.93 -13.29
N MET A 14 11.95 0.63 -12.25
CA MET A 14 10.79 1.40 -11.82
C MET A 14 11.22 2.28 -10.65
N PRO A 15 10.98 3.61 -10.69
CA PRO A 15 11.49 4.53 -9.67
C PRO A 15 11.09 4.21 -8.23
N TRP A 16 10.01 3.45 -8.05
CA TRP A 16 9.50 3.05 -6.73
C TRP A 16 9.84 1.60 -6.34
N ALA A 17 10.49 0.83 -7.23
CA ALA A 17 10.83 -0.56 -6.99
C ALA A 17 12.34 -0.71 -6.85
N THR A 18 12.86 -0.50 -5.65
CA THR A 18 14.26 -0.78 -5.36
C THR A 18 14.50 -2.28 -5.28
N THR A 19 15.68 -2.72 -5.71
CA THR A 19 16.11 -4.13 -5.61
C THR A 19 16.55 -4.52 -4.20
N GLU A 20 16.65 -3.56 -3.30
CA GLU A 20 17.03 -3.83 -1.92
C GLU A 20 15.89 -4.54 -1.19
N LEU A 21 16.19 -5.73 -0.72
CA LEU A 21 15.32 -6.47 0.19
C LEU A 21 15.38 -5.79 1.55
N HIS A 22 14.44 -4.90 1.80
CA HIS A 22 14.27 -4.40 3.15
C HIS A 22 13.79 -5.52 4.07
N ASN A 23 14.44 -5.68 5.21
CA ASN A 23 14.12 -6.68 6.24
C ASN A 23 12.77 -6.44 6.96
N ASN A 24 11.78 -5.94 6.24
CA ASN A 24 10.43 -5.69 6.74
C ASN A 24 9.49 -6.90 6.58
N SER A 25 10.06 -8.06 6.27
CA SER A 25 9.31 -9.29 6.17
C SER A 25 8.72 -9.67 7.53
N GLY A 26 7.41 -9.60 7.64
CA GLY A 26 6.57 -10.27 8.64
C GLY A 26 7.15 -10.33 10.05
N TYR A 27 7.58 -9.22 10.56
CA TYR A 27 8.37 -9.07 11.78
C TYR A 27 7.91 -10.04 12.89
N ALA A 28 8.78 -11.00 13.22
CA ALA A 28 8.62 -11.97 14.31
C ALA A 28 7.36 -12.86 14.24
N ARG A 29 6.66 -12.94 13.12
CA ARG A 29 5.51 -13.81 12.99
C ARG A 29 5.92 -15.19 12.48
N LYS A 30 5.47 -16.21 13.19
CA LYS A 30 5.73 -17.59 12.81
C LYS A 30 4.86 -17.97 11.61
N ILE A 31 5.52 -18.23 10.47
CA ILE A 31 4.86 -18.79 9.29
C ILE A 31 4.85 -20.29 9.45
N GLU A 32 3.68 -20.91 9.39
CA GLU A 32 3.48 -22.35 9.56
C GLU A 32 2.93 -22.95 8.27
N ARG A 33 3.52 -24.07 7.84
CA ARG A 33 2.94 -24.88 6.77
C ARG A 33 1.75 -25.65 7.31
N ARG A 34 0.62 -25.58 6.63
CA ARG A 34 -0.62 -26.31 6.97
C ARG A 34 -0.97 -27.31 5.88
N ALA A 35 -1.93 -28.18 6.13
CA ALA A 35 -2.43 -29.12 5.14
C ALA A 35 -2.95 -28.42 3.87
N ILE A 36 -3.50 -27.20 4.03
CA ILE A 36 -3.96 -26.36 2.92
C ILE A 36 -3.25 -25.01 3.04
N GLY A 37 -2.08 -24.86 2.33
CA GLY A 37 -1.38 -23.59 2.22
C GLY A 37 -0.49 -23.22 3.41
N TRP A 38 -0.39 -21.95 3.69
CA TRP A 38 0.42 -21.37 4.75
C TRP A 38 -0.48 -20.69 5.79
N GLY A 39 -0.06 -20.69 7.02
CA GLY A 39 -0.73 -20.00 8.11
C GLY A 39 0.19 -19.02 8.81
N MET A 40 -0.37 -17.91 9.26
CA MET A 40 0.29 -16.94 10.10
C MET A 40 -0.68 -16.50 11.20
N ASP A 41 -0.26 -16.65 12.47
CA ASP A 41 -1.08 -16.32 13.64
C ASP A 41 -2.49 -16.97 13.59
N GLY A 42 -2.57 -18.25 13.21
CA GLY A 42 -3.84 -18.96 13.16
C GLY A 42 -4.68 -18.73 11.89
N LYS A 43 -4.34 -17.76 11.05
CA LYS A 43 -5.08 -17.43 9.82
C LYS A 43 -4.42 -18.06 8.60
N ILE A 44 -5.23 -18.46 7.60
CA ILE A 44 -4.73 -18.87 6.29
C ILE A 44 -4.10 -17.63 5.64
N SER A 45 -2.87 -17.77 5.13
CA SER A 45 -2.11 -16.68 4.54
C SER A 45 -1.49 -17.12 3.22
N TYR A 46 -1.34 -16.19 2.30
CA TYR A 46 -0.65 -16.41 1.04
C TYR A 46 0.73 -15.74 1.10
N VAL A 47 1.75 -16.49 0.68
CA VAL A 47 3.09 -15.95 0.47
C VAL A 47 3.20 -15.59 -1.00
N LEU A 48 3.39 -14.32 -1.30
CA LEU A 48 3.53 -13.81 -2.65
C LEU A 48 4.97 -13.32 -2.87
N PRO A 49 5.52 -13.46 -4.10
CA PRO A 49 6.77 -12.78 -4.45
C PRO A 49 6.66 -11.28 -4.18
N CYS A 50 7.68 -10.70 -3.57
CA CYS A 50 7.67 -9.28 -3.20
C CYS A 50 7.50 -8.34 -4.40
N ASP A 51 7.96 -8.76 -5.57
CA ASP A 51 7.89 -8.00 -6.83
C ASP A 51 6.64 -8.26 -7.67
N LEU A 52 5.73 -9.16 -7.23
CA LEU A 52 4.55 -9.53 -8.01
C LEU A 52 3.70 -8.33 -8.40
N ILE A 53 3.45 -7.43 -7.47
CA ILE A 53 2.61 -6.24 -7.72
C ILE A 53 3.26 -5.33 -8.74
N ASN A 54 4.57 -5.11 -8.65
CA ASN A 54 5.29 -4.28 -9.61
C ASN A 54 5.30 -4.91 -11.00
N ARG A 55 5.37 -6.25 -11.11
CA ARG A 55 5.19 -6.95 -12.39
C ARG A 55 3.80 -6.77 -12.97
N ILE A 56 2.76 -6.82 -12.13
CA ILE A 56 1.37 -6.56 -12.56
C ILE A 56 1.26 -5.11 -13.07
N ILE A 57 1.76 -4.12 -12.33
CA ILE A 57 1.73 -2.72 -12.74
C ILE A 57 2.44 -2.53 -14.08
N TYR A 58 3.63 -3.10 -14.22
CA TYR A 58 4.42 -2.99 -15.44
C TYR A 58 3.70 -3.59 -16.66
N ASN A 59 3.20 -4.82 -16.52
CA ASN A 59 2.54 -5.52 -17.63
C ASN A 59 1.17 -4.92 -17.97
N ALA A 60 0.44 -4.39 -16.98
CA ALA A 60 -0.85 -3.73 -17.18
C ALA A 60 -0.72 -2.30 -17.73
N GLY A 61 0.43 -1.66 -17.55
CA GLY A 61 0.63 -0.25 -17.91
C GLY A 61 0.43 0.10 -19.38
N GLY A 62 0.48 -0.90 -20.28
CA GLY A 62 0.21 -0.70 -21.70
C GLY A 62 -1.25 -0.94 -22.13
N TYR A 63 -2.11 -1.46 -21.25
CA TYR A 63 -3.45 -1.95 -21.61
C TYR A 63 -4.61 -1.11 -21.06
N THR A 64 -4.33 -0.13 -20.21
CA THR A 64 -5.38 0.60 -19.48
C THR A 64 -5.69 1.94 -20.14
N GLU A 65 -6.34 1.92 -21.31
CA GLU A 65 -6.87 3.16 -21.92
C GLU A 65 -8.19 3.64 -21.29
N THR A 66 -8.95 2.75 -20.68
CA THR A 66 -10.24 3.06 -20.06
C THR A 66 -10.12 3.25 -18.55
N TYR A 67 -9.61 4.38 -18.17
CA TYR A 67 -9.60 4.82 -16.77
C TYR A 67 -11.00 5.23 -16.35
N ASN A 68 -11.51 4.64 -15.27
CA ASN A 68 -12.71 5.13 -14.64
C ASN A 68 -12.44 6.49 -14.00
N LYS A 69 -12.85 7.58 -14.68
CA LYS A 69 -12.64 8.96 -14.22
C LYS A 69 -13.13 9.21 -12.79
N SER A 70 -14.11 8.41 -12.32
CA SER A 70 -14.61 8.52 -10.95
C SER A 70 -13.57 8.14 -9.90
N LEU A 71 -12.63 7.24 -10.20
CA LEU A 71 -11.55 6.89 -9.27
C LEU A 71 -10.47 7.97 -9.17
N GLY A 72 -10.19 8.67 -10.27
CA GLY A 72 -9.18 9.73 -10.32
C GLY A 72 -9.50 10.95 -9.47
N GLN A 73 -10.73 11.12 -9.07
CA GLN A 73 -11.08 12.22 -8.17
C GLN A 73 -10.59 12.00 -6.72
N TYR A 74 -10.37 10.73 -6.32
CA TYR A 74 -9.92 10.38 -4.97
C TYR A 74 -8.41 10.16 -4.87
N TRP A 75 -7.73 9.99 -6.02
CA TRP A 75 -6.31 9.69 -6.08
C TRP A 75 -5.58 10.68 -6.98
N ARG A 76 -4.62 11.41 -6.42
CA ARG A 76 -3.75 12.34 -7.14
C ARG A 76 -2.33 11.82 -7.08
N LEU A 77 -1.80 11.34 -8.20
CA LEU A 77 -0.45 10.80 -8.29
C LEU A 77 0.43 11.75 -9.09
N ASN A 78 1.52 12.19 -8.48
CA ASN A 78 2.51 13.08 -9.08
C ASN A 78 3.90 12.42 -9.10
N GLY A 79 4.72 12.78 -10.09
CA GLY A 79 6.06 12.21 -10.23
C GLY A 79 6.09 10.77 -10.77
N ILE A 80 4.94 10.22 -11.17
CA ILE A 80 4.80 8.87 -11.71
C ILE A 80 4.49 8.93 -13.21
N ASP A 81 5.12 8.06 -13.99
CA ASP A 81 4.86 7.96 -15.42
C ASP A 81 3.38 7.63 -15.67
N LYS A 82 2.74 8.41 -16.56
CA LYS A 82 1.30 8.29 -16.88
C LYS A 82 0.88 6.89 -17.30
N ARG A 83 1.77 6.12 -17.90
CA ARG A 83 1.52 4.72 -18.29
C ARG A 83 1.11 3.83 -17.12
N TYR A 84 1.61 4.12 -15.92
CA TYR A 84 1.38 3.30 -14.74
C TYR A 84 0.29 3.83 -13.81
N VAL A 85 -0.13 5.10 -13.99
CA VAL A 85 -1.08 5.77 -13.08
C VAL A 85 -2.36 4.96 -12.91
N THR A 86 -2.96 4.50 -14.01
CA THR A 86 -4.23 3.75 -13.93
C THR A 86 -4.08 2.44 -13.16
N SER A 87 -3.04 1.67 -13.46
CA SER A 87 -2.79 0.38 -12.78
C SER A 87 -2.51 0.59 -11.29
N ILE A 88 -1.73 1.62 -10.96
CA ILE A 88 -1.43 1.96 -9.57
C ILE A 88 -2.71 2.36 -8.84
N VAL A 89 -3.53 3.25 -9.41
CA VAL A 89 -4.79 3.70 -8.80
C VAL A 89 -5.75 2.53 -8.58
N CYS A 90 -5.85 1.61 -9.54
CA CYS A 90 -6.67 0.40 -9.38
C CYS A 90 -6.20 -0.44 -8.18
N ILE A 91 -4.89 -0.62 -8.02
CA ILE A 91 -4.33 -1.38 -6.89
C ILE A 91 -4.55 -0.65 -5.57
N LEU A 92 -4.28 0.66 -5.52
CA LEU A 92 -4.49 1.48 -4.34
C LEU A 92 -5.94 1.43 -3.88
N GLN A 93 -6.87 1.61 -4.81
CA GLN A 93 -8.31 1.57 -4.53
C GLN A 93 -8.77 0.19 -4.06
N SER A 94 -8.32 -0.87 -4.72
CA SER A 94 -8.66 -2.24 -4.35
C SER A 94 -8.18 -2.59 -2.94
N LEU A 95 -7.00 -2.16 -2.55
CA LEU A 95 -6.46 -2.40 -1.21
C LEU A 95 -7.19 -1.57 -0.15
N LYS A 96 -7.55 -0.33 -0.48
CA LYS A 96 -8.40 0.50 0.39
C LYS A 96 -9.74 -0.19 0.63
N GLU A 97 -10.42 -0.61 -0.42
CA GLU A 97 -11.72 -1.29 -0.33
C GLU A 97 -11.63 -2.61 0.44
N LEU A 98 -10.61 -3.42 0.15
CA LEU A 98 -10.36 -4.68 0.87
C LEU A 98 -10.22 -4.44 2.37
N PHE A 99 -9.50 -3.39 2.77
CA PHE A 99 -9.39 -3.04 4.19
C PHE A 99 -10.73 -2.53 4.74
N MET A 100 -11.45 -1.70 4.00
CA MET A 100 -12.75 -1.16 4.41
C MET A 100 -13.84 -2.22 4.54
N THR A 101 -13.74 -3.33 3.82
CA THR A 101 -14.67 -4.47 3.94
C THR A 101 -14.25 -5.49 5.01
N SER A 102 -13.05 -5.36 5.58
CA SER A 102 -12.57 -6.25 6.64
C SER A 102 -13.21 -5.93 8.00
N ASP A 103 -13.22 -6.90 8.92
CA ASP A 103 -13.69 -6.72 10.30
C ASP A 103 -12.63 -6.12 11.24
N VAL A 104 -11.60 -5.47 10.66
CA VAL A 104 -10.51 -4.89 11.44
C VAL A 104 -10.92 -3.54 11.98
N TYR A 105 -10.93 -3.38 13.29
CA TYR A 105 -11.21 -2.11 13.95
C TYR A 105 -9.93 -1.27 14.05
N VAL A 106 -10.05 0.04 13.82
CA VAL A 106 -8.99 1.02 14.01
C VAL A 106 -9.49 2.08 14.96
N PHE A 107 -8.79 2.23 16.09
CA PHE A 107 -9.12 3.24 17.09
C PHE A 107 -8.05 4.32 17.09
N ILE A 108 -8.46 5.56 16.88
CA ILE A 108 -7.63 6.73 17.16
C ILE A 108 -7.95 7.18 18.58
N SER A 109 -6.94 7.17 19.46
CA SER A 109 -7.04 7.87 20.75
C SER A 109 -6.87 9.38 20.53
N GLU A 110 -7.31 10.19 21.49
CA GLU A 110 -7.23 11.66 21.45
C GLU A 110 -5.83 12.23 21.13
N THR A 111 -4.80 11.42 21.28
CA THR A 111 -3.41 11.80 20.99
C THR A 111 -2.95 11.44 19.57
N ASN A 112 -3.85 11.09 18.63
CA ASN A 112 -3.55 10.76 17.22
C ASN A 112 -2.23 10.00 17.03
N ASN A 113 -2.04 8.91 17.78
CA ASN A 113 -0.78 8.18 17.74
C ASN A 113 -0.73 7.24 16.52
N TRP A 114 -0.53 7.82 15.34
CA TRP A 114 -0.39 7.09 14.09
C TRP A 114 0.72 6.03 14.15
N ASN A 115 1.77 6.23 14.92
CA ASN A 115 2.84 5.24 15.08
C ASN A 115 2.31 3.92 15.65
N LYS A 116 1.42 3.96 16.64
CA LYS A 116 0.80 2.74 17.19
C LYS A 116 -0.09 2.04 16.16
N ILE A 117 -0.82 2.80 15.36
CA ILE A 117 -1.68 2.27 14.29
C ILE A 117 -0.83 1.60 13.22
N ILE A 118 0.25 2.25 12.78
CA ILE A 118 1.22 1.70 11.83
C ILE A 118 1.83 0.40 12.38
N ASP A 119 2.26 0.42 13.64
CA ASP A 119 2.88 -0.74 14.30
C ASP A 119 1.92 -1.92 14.42
N SER A 120 0.63 -1.68 14.65
CA SER A 120 -0.36 -2.74 14.84
C SER A 120 -0.95 -3.28 13.53
N HIS A 121 -1.10 -2.45 12.49
CA HIS A 121 -1.83 -2.82 11.28
C HIS A 121 -0.96 -3.00 10.03
N LEU A 122 0.18 -2.33 9.93
CA LEU A 122 1.03 -2.36 8.74
C LEU A 122 2.29 -3.19 8.96
N LYS A 123 3.09 -2.93 9.97
CA LYS A 123 4.32 -3.69 10.25
C LYS A 123 4.11 -5.20 10.34
N PRO A 124 3.05 -5.71 11.00
CA PRO A 124 2.85 -7.15 11.09
C PRO A 124 2.61 -7.84 9.75
N THR A 125 2.24 -7.08 8.72
CA THR A 125 2.01 -7.63 7.37
C THR A 125 3.20 -7.42 6.44
N GLY A 126 4.35 -6.99 6.96
CA GLY A 126 5.56 -6.74 6.17
C GLY A 126 5.45 -5.51 5.27
N LEU A 127 4.45 -4.66 5.50
CA LEU A 127 4.25 -3.44 4.74
C LEU A 127 5.08 -2.32 5.37
N GLY A 128 6.08 -1.97 4.70
CA GLY A 128 7.00 -0.87 4.63
C GLY A 128 7.29 0.04 5.80
N SER A 129 8.33 0.81 5.63
CA SER A 129 8.69 1.90 6.54
C SER A 129 7.79 3.11 6.25
N ILE A 130 6.94 3.45 7.20
CA ILE A 130 6.09 4.63 7.17
C ILE A 130 6.43 5.51 8.36
N LYS A 131 6.46 6.80 8.12
CA LYS A 131 6.53 7.82 9.16
C LYS A 131 5.32 8.74 9.04
N HIS A 132 4.64 8.96 10.14
CA HIS A 132 3.69 10.06 10.25
C HIS A 132 4.48 11.36 10.38
N VAL A 133 4.20 12.33 9.53
CA VAL A 133 4.97 13.57 9.43
C VAL A 133 4.23 14.71 10.14
N ASN A 134 2.94 14.86 9.83
CA ASN A 134 2.15 15.96 10.34
C ASN A 134 0.66 15.60 10.40
N SER A 135 -0.06 16.21 11.33
CA SER A 135 -1.49 16.06 11.48
C SER A 135 -2.14 17.41 11.73
N SER A 136 -3.27 17.63 11.08
CA SER A 136 -4.15 18.75 11.35
C SER A 136 -5.59 18.24 11.42
N SER A 137 -6.55 19.12 11.72
CA SER A 137 -7.97 18.73 11.82
C SER A 137 -8.56 18.12 10.55
N LYS A 138 -7.94 18.34 9.38
CA LYS A 138 -8.44 17.89 8.07
C LYS A 138 -7.45 17.10 7.25
N VAL A 139 -6.17 17.11 7.62
CA VAL A 139 -5.08 16.58 6.79
C VAL A 139 -4.11 15.81 7.66
N ASP A 140 -3.71 14.63 7.18
CA ASP A 140 -2.59 13.87 7.71
C ASP A 140 -1.56 13.62 6.61
N ASP A 141 -0.30 13.92 6.91
CA ASP A 141 0.85 13.72 6.02
C ASP A 141 1.71 12.54 6.50
N PHE A 142 2.07 11.68 5.56
CA PHE A 142 2.94 10.52 5.79
C PHE A 142 4.08 10.50 4.78
N SER A 143 5.20 9.93 5.21
CA SER A 143 6.30 9.54 4.34
C SER A 143 6.36 8.02 4.27
N VAL A 144 6.37 7.47 3.06
CA VAL A 144 6.48 6.03 2.79
C VAL A 144 7.76 5.81 2.00
N GLU A 145 8.66 5.00 2.56
CA GLU A 145 9.92 4.66 1.93
C GLU A 145 9.70 3.86 0.64
N ILE A 146 10.47 4.17 -0.40
CA ILE A 146 10.42 3.46 -1.67
C ILE A 146 10.95 2.04 -1.48
N ASN A 147 10.08 1.07 -1.74
CA ASN A 147 10.41 -0.36 -1.77
C ASN A 147 9.37 -1.13 -2.59
N GLN A 148 9.56 -2.44 -2.74
CA GLN A 148 8.67 -3.30 -3.52
C GLN A 148 7.21 -3.31 -3.03
N SER A 149 6.99 -3.01 -1.76
CA SER A 149 5.65 -3.00 -1.14
C SER A 149 5.06 -1.61 -0.95
N ALA A 150 5.73 -0.54 -1.40
CA ALA A 150 5.30 0.84 -1.16
C ALA A 150 3.85 1.10 -1.63
N ILE A 151 3.50 0.65 -2.83
CA ILE A 151 2.13 0.80 -3.38
C ILE A 151 1.10 0.05 -2.53
N LEU A 152 1.42 -1.17 -2.08
CA LEU A 152 0.55 -1.93 -1.18
C LEU A 152 0.38 -1.21 0.16
N THR A 153 1.47 -0.67 0.67
CA THR A 153 1.51 0.09 1.92
C THR A 153 0.58 1.31 1.85
N ILE A 154 0.66 2.10 0.78
CA ILE A 154 -0.16 3.30 0.59
C ILE A 154 -1.64 2.95 0.46
N GLY A 155 -1.98 1.93 -0.33
CA GLY A 155 -3.38 1.51 -0.50
C GLY A 155 -4.01 1.03 0.81
N LYS A 156 -3.29 0.23 1.60
CA LYS A 156 -3.77 -0.23 2.90
C LYS A 156 -3.84 0.91 3.91
N LEU A 157 -2.86 1.83 3.91
CA LEU A 157 -2.85 3.02 4.76
C LEU A 157 -4.08 3.90 4.51
N ALA A 158 -4.50 4.04 3.25
CA ALA A 158 -5.71 4.80 2.90
C ALA A 158 -6.97 4.19 3.54
N GLY A 159 -7.13 2.86 3.48
CA GLY A 159 -8.24 2.19 4.15
C GLY A 159 -8.20 2.34 5.66
N ILE A 160 -7.01 2.23 6.27
CA ILE A 160 -6.81 2.46 7.70
C ILE A 160 -7.19 3.90 8.07
N TRP A 161 -6.75 4.89 7.26
CA TRP A 161 -7.03 6.29 7.52
C TRP A 161 -8.52 6.61 7.46
N GLU A 162 -9.22 6.15 6.42
CA GLU A 162 -10.67 6.37 6.27
C GLU A 162 -11.47 5.70 7.39
N ARG A 163 -11.08 4.49 7.78
CA ARG A 163 -11.74 3.78 8.89
C ARG A 163 -11.51 4.47 10.23
N ALA A 164 -10.29 4.92 10.48
CA ALA A 164 -9.91 5.61 11.69
C ALA A 164 -10.66 6.94 11.86
N ASN A 165 -10.82 7.68 10.77
CA ASN A 165 -11.46 8.99 10.77
C ASN A 165 -12.98 8.94 10.51
N GLY A 166 -13.53 7.81 10.06
CA GLY A 166 -14.93 7.68 9.67
C GLY A 166 -15.33 8.58 8.47
N LYS A 167 -14.36 8.94 7.62
CA LYS A 167 -14.52 9.91 6.53
C LYS A 167 -13.83 9.42 5.27
N GLN A 168 -14.42 9.71 4.12
CA GLN A 168 -13.73 9.53 2.84
C GLN A 168 -12.62 10.56 2.65
N SER A 169 -11.57 10.16 1.93
CA SER A 169 -10.40 11.00 1.68
C SER A 169 -10.12 11.23 0.20
N ILE A 170 -9.48 12.37 -0.07
CA ILE A 170 -8.64 12.54 -1.25
C ILE A 170 -7.21 12.19 -0.82
N CYS A 171 -6.59 11.28 -1.55
CA CYS A 171 -5.21 10.87 -1.31
C CYS A 171 -4.30 11.45 -2.41
N SER A 172 -3.36 12.30 -2.02
CA SER A 172 -2.29 12.79 -2.89
C SER A 172 -1.01 11.98 -2.60
N VAL A 173 -0.40 11.47 -3.66
CA VAL A 173 0.82 10.66 -3.59
C VAL A 173 1.86 11.29 -4.50
N ASP A 174 2.90 11.84 -3.92
CA ASP A 174 3.98 12.52 -4.62
C ASP A 174 5.28 11.72 -4.49
N LEU A 175 5.81 11.25 -5.62
CA LEU A 175 7.12 10.61 -5.66
C LEU A 175 8.21 11.68 -5.61
N THR A 176 8.97 11.73 -4.51
CA THR A 176 10.00 12.74 -4.28
C THR A 176 11.29 12.08 -3.78
N GLY A 177 12.33 12.06 -4.59
CA GLY A 177 13.60 11.42 -4.22
C GLY A 177 13.40 9.93 -3.90
N ASN A 178 13.68 9.52 -2.66
CA ASN A 178 13.61 8.15 -2.20
C ASN A 178 12.37 7.85 -1.35
N GLU A 179 11.33 8.66 -1.40
CA GLU A 179 10.11 8.47 -0.64
C GLU A 179 8.86 8.88 -1.42
N PHE A 180 7.74 8.28 -1.05
CA PHE A 180 6.43 8.81 -1.38
C PHE A 180 5.96 9.72 -0.25
N LYS A 181 5.64 10.97 -0.59
CA LYS A 181 4.87 11.85 0.29
C LYS A 181 3.41 11.58 0.07
N VAL A 182 2.73 11.13 1.11
CA VAL A 182 1.32 10.74 1.04
C VAL A 182 0.52 11.67 1.94
N ARG A 183 -0.46 12.33 1.35
CA ARG A 183 -1.36 13.24 2.05
C ARG A 183 -2.78 12.74 1.95
N PHE A 184 -3.45 12.61 3.08
CA PHE A 184 -4.89 12.37 3.16
C PHE A 184 -5.61 13.63 3.58
N GLU A 185 -6.60 14.02 2.79
CA GLU A 185 -7.45 15.16 3.05
C GLU A 185 -8.92 14.70 3.11
N SER A 186 -9.64 15.09 4.16
CA SER A 186 -11.05 14.74 4.31
C SER A 186 -11.91 15.41 3.23
N LEU A 187 -12.73 14.60 2.55
CA LEU A 187 -13.72 15.12 1.57
C LEU A 187 -14.84 15.94 2.21
N LEU A 188 -15.16 15.65 3.48
CA LEU A 188 -16.22 16.36 4.18
C LEU A 188 -15.62 17.53 4.98
N SER A 189 -15.86 18.74 4.52
CA SER A 189 -15.72 19.93 5.36
C SER A 189 -17.08 20.22 6.02
N TYR A 190 -17.22 19.91 7.30
CA TYR A 190 -18.26 20.52 8.09
C TYR A 190 -17.83 21.97 8.37
N ASN A 191 -18.57 22.93 7.82
CA ASN A 191 -18.49 24.34 8.20
C ASN A 191 -19.16 24.54 9.55
#